data_0d973712c721ce669f38d5934f586bae
#
_entry.id   0d973712c721ce669f38d5934f586bae
#
_cell.length_a   1.000
_cell.length_b   1.000
_cell.length_c   1.000
_cell.angle_alpha   90.00
_cell.angle_beta   90.00
_cell.angle_gamma   90.00
#
_symmetry.space_group_name_H-M   'P 1'
#
loop_
_entity.id
_entity.type
_entity.pdbx_description
1 polymer ?
#
loop_
_entity_poly.entity_id
_entity_poly.type
_entity_poly.pdbx_seq_one_letter_code
_entity_poly.pdbx_strand_id
1 'polypeptide(L)'
;MMALLSALAVSAFAQNNWRDIFNGKNLKGWKRINGNAEYVVKDGVIIGTTKFDTPNTFLAFNEDLSDFILEFDFKVDDALNSGVQFRSASLPEYRDGRVHGYQFEIDPSPRAWSAGIYDEARDGWLYTIEDQASKAAFRNGEWNHARIEAVGNRIRTWLNGVPCANLVDERASHGFIALQVHAIYNEEQLGKQICWKNIRLCTQNLEDEMWAPEASAAEVTRLNNKLTEKEIAEGWQLLWDGKTTDGWRGAKLSGFPEKGWVIEDGILKVKKGDGGESTNGGDIVTVAKYRNFELKVDFKITSGANSGIKYFVDTELNKGEGSSIGCEFQILDDKNHPDAKLGVNGNRKLASLYDLIPAPEDKGFRGGFFNTATIKVNGNHVEHWLNHVKVLEYERNTQMWDALVNYSKYKVWPGFGTAEEGHILLQDHGDEVWFKNIKIKVLP
;
A
#
# COMPACT_ATOMS: atom_id res chain seq x y z
N MET A 1 74.26 13.47 -6.83
CA MET A 1 73.26 13.20 -7.87
C MET A 1 71.93 12.93 -7.19
N MET A 2 71.13 14.01 -7.00
CA MET A 2 69.80 13.96 -6.35
C MET A 2 68.76 13.88 -7.46
N ALA A 3 67.97 12.79 -7.47
CA ALA A 3 66.86 12.64 -8.38
C ALA A 3 65.61 13.25 -7.77
N LEU A 4 65.10 14.32 -8.38
CA LEU A 4 63.77 14.88 -8.10
C LEU A 4 62.70 13.96 -8.69
N LEU A 5 61.90 13.32 -7.84
CA LEU A 5 60.61 12.71 -8.24
C LEU A 5 59.56 13.84 -8.27
N SER A 6 59.12 14.20 -9.49
CA SER A 6 57.91 15.03 -9.66
C SER A 6 56.66 14.15 -9.53
N ALA A 7 55.92 14.33 -8.46
CA ALA A 7 54.58 13.75 -8.30
C ALA A 7 53.61 14.54 -9.20
N LEU A 8 53.10 13.90 -10.26
CA LEU A 8 51.97 14.39 -11.03
C LEU A 8 50.70 14.18 -10.19
N ALA A 9 50.16 15.25 -9.64
CA ALA A 9 48.81 15.25 -9.08
C ALA A 9 47.80 15.16 -10.23
N VAL A 10 47.21 14.02 -10.43
CA VAL A 10 46.04 13.86 -11.30
C VAL A 10 44.86 14.42 -10.53
N SER A 11 44.44 15.65 -10.83
CA SER A 11 43.16 16.18 -10.37
C SER A 11 42.04 15.38 -11.04
N ALA A 12 41.43 14.45 -10.30
CA ALA A 12 40.16 13.86 -10.69
C ALA A 12 39.13 14.97 -10.71
N PHE A 13 38.72 15.41 -11.89
CA PHE A 13 37.52 16.22 -12.01
C PHE A 13 36.37 15.34 -11.53
N ALA A 14 35.69 15.77 -10.46
CA ALA A 14 34.46 15.13 -10.01
C ALA A 14 33.50 15.13 -11.21
N GLN A 15 33.20 13.95 -11.73
CA GLN A 15 32.26 13.78 -12.82
C GLN A 15 30.89 14.21 -12.28
N ASN A 16 30.27 15.20 -12.91
CA ASN A 16 28.93 15.63 -12.53
C ASN A 16 27.95 14.51 -12.92
N ASN A 17 27.43 13.78 -11.94
CA ASN A 17 26.49 12.67 -12.13
C ASN A 17 25.10 13.15 -12.58
N TRP A 18 24.83 14.45 -12.49
CA TRP A 18 23.54 15.08 -12.79
C TRP A 18 23.50 15.70 -14.17
N ARG A 19 22.35 15.58 -14.84
CA ARG A 19 22.02 16.28 -16.10
C ARG A 19 20.65 16.93 -16.03
N ASP A 20 20.52 18.12 -16.64
CA ASP A 20 19.24 18.75 -16.85
C ASP A 20 18.50 18.04 -18.00
N ILE A 21 17.27 17.60 -17.75
CA ILE A 21 16.40 17.00 -18.77
C ILE A 21 15.37 18.01 -19.32
N PHE A 22 15.35 19.22 -18.79
CA PHE A 22 14.66 20.38 -19.33
C PHE A 22 15.66 21.52 -19.55
N ASN A 23 15.74 22.02 -20.78
CA ASN A 23 16.74 23.01 -21.21
C ASN A 23 16.36 24.48 -20.89
N GLY A 24 15.21 24.71 -20.25
CA GLY A 24 14.70 26.04 -19.93
C GLY A 24 14.17 26.86 -21.12
N LYS A 25 14.22 26.33 -22.35
CA LYS A 25 13.92 27.10 -23.58
C LYS A 25 12.75 26.52 -24.38
N ASN A 26 12.65 25.22 -24.49
CA ASN A 26 11.64 24.54 -25.29
C ASN A 26 11.42 23.09 -24.79
N LEU A 27 10.42 22.42 -25.38
CA LEU A 27 10.06 21.05 -25.04
C LEU A 27 10.81 19.98 -25.85
N LYS A 28 12.02 20.28 -26.36
CA LYS A 28 12.83 19.27 -27.06
C LYS A 28 13.16 18.11 -26.11
N GLY A 29 12.91 16.88 -26.56
CA GLY A 29 13.06 15.67 -25.73
C GLY A 29 11.80 15.29 -24.93
N TRP A 30 10.73 16.06 -25.08
CA TRP A 30 9.44 15.81 -24.45
C TRP A 30 8.32 15.64 -25.47
N LYS A 31 7.33 14.79 -25.17
CA LYS A 31 6.18 14.52 -26.04
C LYS A 31 4.89 14.54 -25.22
N ARG A 32 3.88 15.28 -25.69
CA ARG A 32 2.53 15.22 -25.11
C ARG A 32 1.85 13.91 -25.51
N ILE A 33 1.28 13.20 -24.56
CA ILE A 33 0.55 11.94 -24.73
C ILE A 33 -0.74 11.93 -23.91
N ASN A 34 -1.63 11.03 -24.27
CA ASN A 34 -2.91 10.73 -23.62
C ASN A 34 -3.96 11.83 -23.91
N GLY A 35 -3.89 12.98 -23.29
CA GLY A 35 -4.88 14.05 -23.42
C GLY A 35 -4.43 15.22 -24.28
N ASN A 36 -5.20 16.34 -24.19
CA ASN A 36 -5.05 17.53 -25.04
C ASN A 36 -4.81 18.83 -24.27
N ALA A 37 -4.51 18.80 -22.98
CA ALA A 37 -4.12 19.98 -22.23
C ALA A 37 -2.84 20.60 -22.83
N GLU A 38 -2.65 21.90 -22.65
CA GLU A 38 -1.55 22.63 -23.27
C GLU A 38 -0.33 22.67 -22.35
N TYR A 39 0.85 22.63 -22.97
CA TYR A 39 2.13 22.87 -22.32
C TYR A 39 2.89 23.95 -23.10
N VAL A 40 3.32 24.97 -22.41
CA VAL A 40 4.15 26.06 -22.97
C VAL A 40 5.41 26.25 -22.14
N VAL A 41 6.46 26.81 -22.76
CA VAL A 41 7.66 27.22 -22.02
C VAL A 41 7.71 28.74 -21.99
N LYS A 42 7.80 29.30 -20.79
CA LYS A 42 7.93 30.72 -20.55
C LYS A 42 8.90 30.97 -19.39
N ASP A 43 9.88 31.84 -19.59
CA ASP A 43 10.84 32.29 -18.57
C ASP A 43 11.53 31.12 -17.82
N GLY A 44 11.93 30.09 -18.56
CA GLY A 44 12.60 28.91 -17.98
C GLY A 44 11.66 27.92 -17.27
N VAL A 45 10.35 28.05 -17.42
CA VAL A 45 9.33 27.27 -16.75
C VAL A 45 8.47 26.52 -17.78
N ILE A 46 8.21 25.24 -17.56
CA ILE A 46 7.15 24.49 -18.23
C ILE A 46 5.84 24.81 -17.53
N ILE A 47 4.84 25.27 -18.25
CA ILE A 47 3.49 25.60 -17.74
C ILE A 47 2.50 24.68 -18.43
N GLY A 48 1.83 23.83 -17.65
CA GLY A 48 0.68 23.05 -18.06
C GLY A 48 -0.61 23.76 -17.68
N THR A 49 -1.58 23.82 -18.59
CA THR A 49 -2.88 24.50 -18.34
C THR A 49 -4.02 23.53 -18.54
N THR A 50 -4.94 23.50 -17.57
CA THR A 50 -6.10 22.61 -17.59
C THR A 50 -7.10 23.00 -18.68
N LYS A 51 -7.81 21.99 -19.18
CA LYS A 51 -8.80 22.11 -20.26
C LYS A 51 -9.92 21.11 -20.04
N PHE A 52 -11.15 21.47 -20.42
CA PHE A 52 -12.28 20.55 -20.47
C PHE A 52 -12.17 19.50 -21.59
N ASP A 53 -12.96 18.46 -21.48
CA ASP A 53 -13.15 17.42 -22.48
C ASP A 53 -11.84 16.73 -22.89
N THR A 54 -10.96 16.55 -21.91
CA THR A 54 -9.72 15.80 -22.11
C THR A 54 -9.41 14.94 -20.89
N PRO A 55 -8.95 13.69 -21.08
CA PRO A 55 -8.42 12.90 -19.96
C PRO A 55 -7.14 13.54 -19.41
N ASN A 56 -6.59 12.94 -18.36
CA ASN A 56 -5.26 13.30 -17.88
C ASN A 56 -4.29 13.42 -19.05
N THR A 57 -3.61 14.56 -19.14
CA THR A 57 -2.63 14.81 -20.19
C THR A 57 -1.24 14.76 -19.59
N PHE A 58 -0.32 14.11 -20.27
CA PHE A 58 1.03 13.92 -19.80
C PHE A 58 2.05 14.47 -20.80
N LEU A 59 3.04 15.19 -20.31
CA LEU A 59 4.23 15.57 -21.07
C LEU A 59 5.33 14.58 -20.72
N ALA A 60 5.54 13.57 -21.56
CA ALA A 60 6.46 12.47 -21.33
C ALA A 60 7.86 12.80 -21.84
N PHE A 61 8.87 12.51 -21.04
CA PHE A 61 10.27 12.53 -21.42
C PHE A 61 10.60 11.32 -22.29
N ASN A 62 11.33 11.51 -23.38
CA ASN A 62 11.53 10.51 -24.43
C ASN A 62 12.63 9.46 -24.10
N GLU A 63 12.85 9.16 -22.84
CA GLU A 63 13.79 8.12 -22.43
C GLU A 63 13.09 7.12 -21.51
N ASP A 64 13.49 5.86 -21.64
CA ASP A 64 13.12 4.77 -20.76
C ASP A 64 14.20 4.65 -19.67
N LEU A 65 13.79 4.76 -18.41
CA LEU A 65 14.67 4.87 -17.24
C LEU A 65 14.38 3.76 -16.24
N SER A 66 15.43 3.04 -15.82
CA SER A 66 15.34 2.01 -14.79
C SER A 66 15.62 2.59 -13.41
N ASP A 67 16.90 2.74 -13.06
CA ASP A 67 17.34 3.29 -11.79
C ASP A 67 17.77 4.75 -11.97
N PHE A 68 17.26 5.62 -11.12
CA PHE A 68 17.55 7.05 -11.21
C PHE A 68 17.25 7.78 -9.90
N ILE A 69 17.80 9.01 -9.83
CA ILE A 69 17.37 10.04 -8.89
C ILE A 69 16.88 11.21 -9.74
N LEU A 70 15.66 11.68 -9.47
CA LEU A 70 15.03 12.82 -10.13
C LEU A 70 14.78 13.93 -9.14
N GLU A 71 15.19 15.15 -9.48
CA GLU A 71 14.84 16.35 -8.73
C GLU A 71 14.15 17.36 -9.64
N PHE A 72 13.17 18.07 -9.11
CA PHE A 72 12.45 19.11 -9.82
C PHE A 72 11.78 20.08 -8.85
N ASP A 73 11.57 21.31 -9.33
CA ASP A 73 10.73 22.27 -8.65
C ASP A 73 9.37 22.35 -9.33
N PHE A 74 8.31 22.42 -8.53
CA PHE A 74 6.96 22.58 -9.04
C PHE A 74 6.16 23.62 -8.24
N LYS A 75 5.16 24.20 -8.89
CA LYS A 75 4.17 25.10 -8.29
C LYS A 75 2.82 24.80 -8.93
N VAL A 76 1.78 24.63 -8.14
CA VAL A 76 0.43 24.31 -8.61
C VAL A 76 -0.57 25.33 -8.07
N ASP A 77 -1.58 25.65 -8.89
CA ASP A 77 -2.70 26.47 -8.46
C ASP A 77 -3.60 25.71 -7.47
N ASP A 78 -4.25 26.45 -6.58
CA ASP A 78 -5.21 25.90 -5.61
C ASP A 78 -6.26 25.04 -6.32
N ALA A 79 -6.69 23.97 -5.66
CA ALA A 79 -7.71 23.05 -6.12
C ALA A 79 -7.37 22.25 -7.40
N LEU A 80 -6.14 22.31 -7.90
CA LEU A 80 -5.68 21.51 -9.05
C LEU A 80 -4.82 20.33 -8.58
N ASN A 81 -5.33 19.11 -8.72
CA ASN A 81 -4.51 17.91 -8.59
C ASN A 81 -3.54 17.79 -9.76
N SER A 82 -2.36 17.22 -9.52
CA SER A 82 -1.34 16.93 -10.52
C SER A 82 -0.42 15.79 -10.05
N GLY A 83 0.65 15.52 -10.79
CA GLY A 83 1.65 14.54 -10.43
C GLY A 83 2.80 14.46 -11.40
N VAL A 84 3.84 13.74 -11.01
CA VAL A 84 4.95 13.37 -11.88
C VAL A 84 5.02 11.86 -11.97
N GLN A 85 4.74 11.35 -13.18
CA GLN A 85 4.86 9.93 -13.49
C GLN A 85 6.33 9.53 -13.57
N PHE A 86 6.65 8.34 -13.13
CA PHE A 86 7.98 7.73 -13.27
C PHE A 86 7.87 6.21 -13.39
N ARG A 87 8.83 5.59 -14.07
CA ARG A 87 8.75 4.18 -14.46
C ARG A 87 7.37 3.81 -15.01
N SER A 88 6.81 4.72 -15.82
CA SER A 88 5.45 4.59 -16.36
C SER A 88 5.48 4.20 -17.82
N ALA A 89 4.37 3.67 -18.30
CA ALA A 89 4.20 3.21 -19.66
C ALA A 89 2.88 3.73 -20.28
N SER A 90 2.83 3.71 -21.62
CA SER A 90 1.63 3.96 -22.42
C SER A 90 1.63 2.95 -23.55
N LEU A 91 1.02 1.79 -23.33
CA LEU A 91 1.02 0.65 -24.24
C LEU A 91 -0.32 0.56 -24.97
N PRO A 92 -0.36 0.42 -26.30
CA PRO A 92 -1.61 0.35 -27.06
C PRO A 92 -2.58 -0.72 -26.54
N GLU A 93 -2.08 -1.86 -26.09
CA GLU A 93 -2.85 -2.98 -25.55
C GLU A 93 -3.39 -2.73 -24.14
N TYR A 94 -2.90 -1.72 -23.43
CA TYR A 94 -3.37 -1.38 -22.10
C TYR A 94 -4.33 -0.19 -22.16
N ARG A 95 -5.64 -0.46 -22.11
CA ARG A 95 -6.72 0.55 -22.10
C ARG A 95 -6.52 1.64 -23.15
N ASP A 96 -6.27 1.23 -24.41
CA ASP A 96 -6.06 2.10 -25.58
C ASP A 96 -4.91 3.11 -25.40
N GLY A 97 -3.80 2.67 -24.82
CA GLY A 97 -2.63 3.50 -24.62
C GLY A 97 -2.67 4.40 -23.40
N ARG A 98 -3.59 4.15 -22.45
CA ARG A 98 -3.67 4.94 -21.20
C ARG A 98 -2.36 4.87 -20.44
N VAL A 99 -1.85 6.05 -20.05
CA VAL A 99 -0.67 6.16 -19.18
C VAL A 99 -0.94 5.44 -17.86
N HIS A 100 0.00 4.61 -17.44
CA HIS A 100 -0.07 3.85 -16.20
C HIS A 100 1.31 3.66 -15.58
N GLY A 101 1.37 3.59 -14.26
CA GLY A 101 2.60 3.43 -13.52
C GLY A 101 2.67 4.31 -12.27
N TYR A 102 3.86 4.40 -11.67
CA TYR A 102 4.04 5.17 -10.45
C TYR A 102 3.92 6.67 -10.70
N GLN A 103 3.27 7.35 -9.77
CA GLN A 103 3.12 8.80 -9.74
C GLN A 103 3.57 9.35 -8.38
N PHE A 104 4.49 10.30 -8.42
CA PHE A 104 4.68 11.25 -7.33
C PHE A 104 3.47 12.17 -7.32
N GLU A 105 2.65 12.09 -6.29
CA GLU A 105 1.40 12.85 -6.22
C GLU A 105 1.64 14.32 -5.88
N ILE A 106 0.86 15.20 -6.48
CA ILE A 106 0.77 16.62 -6.14
C ILE A 106 -0.69 16.92 -5.78
N ASP A 107 -0.96 17.00 -4.47
CA ASP A 107 -2.30 17.09 -3.90
C ASP A 107 -2.43 18.29 -2.96
N PRO A 108 -2.94 19.43 -3.44
CA PRO A 108 -3.17 20.62 -2.62
C PRO A 108 -4.43 20.53 -1.76
N SER A 109 -5.20 19.44 -1.83
CA SER A 109 -6.41 19.26 -1.03
C SER A 109 -6.11 19.12 0.47
N PRO A 110 -7.12 19.28 1.36
CA PRO A 110 -6.94 19.05 2.80
C PRO A 110 -6.44 17.66 3.18
N ARG A 111 -6.53 16.68 2.28
CA ARG A 111 -5.97 15.35 2.46
C ARG A 111 -4.44 15.38 2.61
N ALA A 112 -3.77 16.33 1.92
CA ALA A 112 -2.34 16.61 2.01
C ALA A 112 -1.45 15.38 1.73
N TRP A 113 -1.70 14.68 0.61
CA TRP A 113 -0.93 13.49 0.23
C TRP A 113 0.12 13.77 -0.85
N SER A 114 0.55 15.04 -1.00
CA SER A 114 1.67 15.40 -1.88
C SER A 114 2.93 14.62 -1.51
N ALA A 115 3.67 14.15 -2.53
CA ALA A 115 4.81 13.23 -2.44
C ALA A 115 4.48 11.80 -1.98
N GLY A 116 3.22 11.45 -1.78
CA GLY A 116 2.76 10.06 -1.74
C GLY A 116 2.93 9.38 -3.10
N ILE A 117 2.82 8.06 -3.14
CA ILE A 117 2.97 7.29 -4.38
C ILE A 117 1.62 6.71 -4.79
N TYR A 118 1.15 7.13 -5.95
CA TYR A 118 -0.05 6.63 -6.59
C TYR A 118 0.33 5.73 -7.78
N ASP A 119 -0.47 4.72 -8.08
CA ASP A 119 -0.30 3.84 -9.24
C ASP A 119 -1.37 4.20 -10.27
N GLU A 120 -1.03 5.12 -11.19
CA GLU A 120 -1.96 5.66 -12.19
C GLU A 120 -2.54 4.53 -13.04
N ALA A 121 -3.86 4.54 -13.17
CA ALA A 121 -4.66 3.61 -13.97
C ALA A 121 -4.51 2.11 -13.62
N ARG A 122 -3.83 1.74 -12.51
CA ARG A 122 -3.69 0.36 -12.01
C ARG A 122 -4.30 0.22 -10.61
N ASP A 123 -3.47 0.16 -9.55
CA ASP A 123 -3.90 -0.19 -8.19
C ASP A 123 -4.19 1.01 -7.26
N GLY A 124 -4.01 2.25 -7.76
CA GLY A 124 -4.28 3.45 -6.99
C GLY A 124 -3.21 3.71 -5.92
N TRP A 125 -3.60 4.01 -4.69
CA TRP A 125 -2.66 4.40 -3.64
C TRP A 125 -1.75 3.24 -3.18
N LEU A 126 -0.45 3.39 -3.40
CA LEU A 126 0.57 2.47 -2.90
C LEU A 126 1.18 2.97 -1.59
N TYR A 127 1.37 4.28 -1.47
CA TYR A 127 1.87 4.91 -0.26
C TYR A 127 1.11 6.22 0.01
N THR A 128 0.35 6.27 1.09
CA THR A 128 -0.36 7.46 1.58
C THR A 128 0.46 8.19 2.63
N ILE A 129 0.33 9.51 2.72
CA ILE A 129 1.04 10.31 3.72
C ILE A 129 0.20 10.36 4.99
N GLU A 130 0.73 9.79 6.08
CA GLU A 130 0.00 9.72 7.34
C GLU A 130 0.59 10.62 8.44
N ASP A 131 1.92 10.82 8.45
CA ASP A 131 2.56 11.64 9.46
C ASP A 131 2.38 13.15 9.21
N GLN A 132 2.33 13.92 10.30
CA GLN A 132 2.03 15.36 10.24
C GLN A 132 3.15 16.19 9.61
N ALA A 133 4.40 15.79 9.75
CA ALA A 133 5.54 16.53 9.19
C ALA A 133 5.52 16.44 7.66
N SER A 134 5.29 15.24 7.12
CA SER A 134 5.17 15.02 5.67
C SER A 134 3.93 15.71 5.09
N LYS A 135 2.77 15.68 5.79
CA LYS A 135 1.57 16.45 5.40
C LYS A 135 1.82 17.95 5.33
N ALA A 136 2.60 18.48 6.26
CA ALA A 136 2.94 19.91 6.33
C ALA A 136 4.08 20.33 5.37
N ALA A 137 4.71 19.39 4.69
CA ALA A 137 5.84 19.68 3.80
C ALA A 137 5.44 20.47 2.54
N PHE A 138 4.22 20.27 2.05
CA PHE A 138 3.70 20.96 0.86
C PHE A 138 3.35 22.42 1.16
N ARG A 139 3.79 23.33 0.28
CA ARG A 139 3.51 24.77 0.33
C ARG A 139 2.61 25.16 -0.81
N ASN A 140 1.32 25.36 -0.49
CA ASN A 140 0.34 25.68 -1.51
C ASN A 140 0.59 27.05 -2.16
N GLY A 141 0.49 27.13 -3.49
CA GLY A 141 0.72 28.39 -4.24
C GLY A 141 2.19 28.85 -4.30
N GLU A 142 3.12 28.10 -3.72
CA GLU A 142 4.56 28.39 -3.71
C GLU A 142 5.36 27.37 -4.53
N TRP A 143 6.62 27.67 -4.81
CA TRP A 143 7.54 26.69 -5.36
C TRP A 143 7.92 25.67 -4.31
N ASN A 144 7.78 24.40 -4.70
CA ASN A 144 8.14 23.24 -3.89
C ASN A 144 9.26 22.48 -4.59
N HIS A 145 10.22 21.98 -3.83
CA HIS A 145 11.30 21.13 -4.32
C HIS A 145 11.00 19.67 -4.02
N ALA A 146 11.00 18.84 -5.06
CA ALA A 146 10.73 17.41 -4.99
C ALA A 146 11.97 16.61 -5.34
N ARG A 147 12.14 15.47 -4.64
CA ARG A 147 13.15 14.47 -4.95
C ARG A 147 12.51 13.09 -4.97
N ILE A 148 12.82 12.29 -5.99
CA ILE A 148 12.45 10.90 -6.15
C ILE A 148 13.72 10.08 -6.31
N GLU A 149 13.91 9.05 -5.52
CA GLU A 149 14.93 8.02 -5.71
C GLU A 149 14.24 6.71 -6.05
N ALA A 150 14.44 6.21 -7.26
CA ALA A 150 13.92 4.94 -7.75
C ALA A 150 15.09 4.03 -8.11
N VAL A 151 15.53 3.19 -7.16
CA VAL A 151 16.71 2.32 -7.30
C VAL A 151 16.34 0.89 -6.94
N GLY A 152 16.54 -0.05 -7.85
CA GLY A 152 16.05 -1.41 -7.72
C GLY A 152 14.53 -1.42 -7.56
N ASN A 153 14.03 -2.10 -6.56
CA ASN A 153 12.61 -2.14 -6.19
C ASN A 153 12.22 -1.12 -5.09
N ARG A 154 13.15 -0.23 -4.68
CA ARG A 154 12.92 0.78 -3.65
C ARG A 154 12.65 2.14 -4.28
N ILE A 155 11.58 2.79 -3.82
CA ILE A 155 11.16 4.12 -4.23
C ILE A 155 11.05 4.99 -2.99
N ARG A 156 11.81 6.09 -2.94
CA ARG A 156 11.77 7.06 -1.86
C ARG A 156 11.43 8.44 -2.40
N THR A 157 10.65 9.20 -1.66
CA THR A 157 10.29 10.57 -2.04
C THR A 157 10.51 11.55 -0.91
N TRP A 158 10.87 12.78 -1.28
CA TRP A 158 10.98 13.91 -0.37
C TRP A 158 10.31 15.14 -0.97
N LEU A 159 9.79 15.96 -0.11
CA LEU A 159 9.19 17.25 -0.45
C LEU A 159 9.76 18.34 0.46
N ASN A 160 10.38 19.35 -0.13
CA ASN A 160 11.07 20.42 0.61
C ASN A 160 12.05 19.91 1.67
N GLY A 161 12.74 18.80 1.39
CA GLY A 161 13.70 18.16 2.29
C GLY A 161 13.08 17.25 3.35
N VAL A 162 11.74 17.17 3.44
CA VAL A 162 11.04 16.28 4.38
C VAL A 162 10.81 14.92 3.71
N PRO A 163 11.17 13.78 4.34
CA PRO A 163 10.90 12.46 3.80
C PRO A 163 9.41 12.16 3.82
N CYS A 164 8.85 11.71 2.68
CA CYS A 164 7.42 11.52 2.50
C CYS A 164 7.03 10.08 2.24
N ALA A 165 7.75 9.35 1.37
CA ALA A 165 7.47 7.95 1.10
C ALA A 165 8.75 7.10 1.05
N ASN A 166 8.61 5.82 1.41
CA ASN A 166 9.62 4.77 1.29
C ASN A 166 8.90 3.46 0.96
N LEU A 167 8.71 3.22 -0.32
CA LEU A 167 7.98 2.09 -0.87
C LEU A 167 8.95 1.04 -1.40
N VAL A 168 8.69 -0.24 -1.12
CA VAL A 168 9.32 -1.38 -1.78
C VAL A 168 8.27 -2.08 -2.63
N ASP A 169 8.44 -2.00 -3.96
CA ASP A 169 7.49 -2.51 -4.95
C ASP A 169 8.21 -2.95 -6.23
N GLU A 170 7.71 -3.98 -6.90
CA GLU A 170 8.35 -4.54 -8.10
C GLU A 170 7.47 -4.49 -9.37
N ARG A 171 6.37 -3.69 -9.37
CA ARG A 171 5.41 -3.65 -10.48
C ARG A 171 5.99 -3.07 -11.76
N ALA A 172 6.93 -2.15 -11.66
CA ALA A 172 7.63 -1.60 -12.78
C ALA A 172 9.08 -1.31 -12.42
N SER A 173 10.01 -1.91 -13.16
CA SER A 173 11.46 -1.70 -13.00
C SER A 173 12.01 -0.58 -13.88
N HIS A 174 11.26 -0.16 -14.91
CA HIS A 174 11.65 0.88 -15.84
C HIS A 174 10.43 1.56 -16.47
N GLY A 175 10.63 2.66 -17.17
CA GLY A 175 9.62 3.42 -17.89
C GLY A 175 9.97 4.89 -18.00
N PHE A 176 9.10 5.68 -18.59
CA PHE A 176 9.32 7.11 -18.79
C PHE A 176 8.97 7.94 -17.54
N ILE A 177 9.48 9.18 -17.51
CA ILE A 177 9.03 10.26 -16.62
C ILE A 177 8.01 11.10 -17.38
N ALA A 178 6.92 11.55 -16.73
CA ALA A 178 5.99 12.49 -17.36
C ALA A 178 5.33 13.45 -16.37
N LEU A 179 5.10 14.67 -16.82
CA LEU A 179 4.47 15.75 -16.06
C LEU A 179 2.96 15.76 -16.36
N GLN A 180 2.11 15.66 -15.32
CA GLN A 180 0.66 15.52 -15.48
C GLN A 180 -0.05 16.89 -15.43
N VAL A 181 -0.95 17.12 -16.39
CA VAL A 181 -2.07 18.05 -16.23
C VAL A 181 -3.32 17.20 -16.03
N HIS A 182 -3.90 17.27 -14.84
CA HIS A 182 -5.06 16.45 -14.46
C HIS A 182 -6.32 16.87 -15.22
N ALA A 183 -7.16 15.92 -15.56
CA ALA A 183 -8.51 16.16 -16.08
C ALA A 183 -9.33 16.97 -15.07
N ILE A 184 -10.17 17.85 -15.56
CA ILE A 184 -11.02 18.73 -14.73
C ILE A 184 -12.49 18.41 -14.93
N TYR A 185 -13.30 18.65 -13.89
CA TYR A 185 -14.71 18.29 -13.86
C TYR A 185 -15.63 19.48 -13.51
N ASN A 186 -15.04 20.64 -13.20
CA ASN A 186 -15.79 21.87 -12.87
C ASN A 186 -15.09 23.12 -13.45
N GLU A 187 -15.87 24.22 -13.56
CA GLU A 187 -15.39 25.47 -14.16
C GLU A 187 -14.32 26.17 -13.32
N GLU A 188 -14.29 25.98 -12.01
CA GLU A 188 -13.27 26.58 -11.13
C GLU A 188 -11.85 26.08 -11.43
N GLN A 189 -11.75 24.91 -12.02
CA GLN A 189 -10.48 24.30 -12.40
C GLN A 189 -10.03 24.67 -13.81
N LEU A 190 -10.89 25.29 -14.64
CA LEU A 190 -10.55 25.67 -16.02
C LEU A 190 -9.50 26.77 -16.06
N GLY A 191 -8.44 26.58 -16.85
CA GLY A 191 -7.35 27.54 -16.99
C GLY A 191 -6.37 27.57 -15.82
N LYS A 192 -6.56 26.72 -14.80
CA LYS A 192 -5.61 26.54 -13.71
C LYS A 192 -4.30 25.97 -14.22
N GLN A 193 -3.21 26.27 -13.55
CA GLN A 193 -1.87 25.97 -14.01
C GLN A 193 -1.08 25.12 -13.02
N ILE A 194 -0.28 24.25 -13.57
CA ILE A 194 0.83 23.59 -12.90
C ILE A 194 2.14 23.95 -13.61
N CYS A 195 3.17 24.30 -12.86
CA CYS A 195 4.44 24.79 -13.34
C CYS A 195 5.58 23.89 -12.88
N TRP A 196 6.58 23.65 -13.77
CA TRP A 196 7.79 22.89 -13.45
C TRP A 196 9.04 23.58 -13.96
N LYS A 197 10.14 23.47 -13.23
CA LYS A 197 11.48 23.94 -13.62
C LYS A 197 12.56 23.12 -12.92
N ASN A 198 13.82 23.38 -13.23
CA ASN A 198 14.99 22.77 -12.59
C ASN A 198 14.91 21.23 -12.56
N ILE A 199 14.45 20.64 -13.68
CA ILE A 199 14.26 19.19 -13.76
C ILE A 199 15.59 18.55 -14.10
N ARG A 200 16.21 17.87 -13.14
CA ARG A 200 17.49 17.21 -13.29
C ARG A 200 17.47 15.75 -12.91
N LEU A 201 18.28 14.96 -13.55
CA LEU A 201 18.32 13.52 -13.46
C LEU A 201 19.75 13.03 -13.20
N CYS A 202 19.88 12.08 -12.29
CA CYS A 202 21.08 11.29 -12.06
C CYS A 202 20.77 9.83 -12.39
N THR A 203 21.61 9.17 -13.19
CA THR A 203 21.50 7.75 -13.58
C THR A 203 22.79 6.96 -13.43
N GLN A 204 23.84 7.59 -12.90
CA GLN A 204 25.16 6.98 -12.70
C GLN A 204 25.66 7.26 -11.30
N ASN A 205 26.42 6.34 -10.73
CA ASN A 205 26.97 6.43 -9.37
C ASN A 205 25.91 6.85 -8.34
N LEU A 206 24.74 6.20 -8.42
CA LEU A 206 23.57 6.58 -7.61
C LEU A 206 23.84 6.50 -6.13
N GLU A 207 24.66 5.55 -5.68
CA GLU A 207 25.07 5.37 -4.29
C GLU A 207 25.75 6.60 -3.68
N ASP A 208 26.45 7.38 -4.48
CA ASP A 208 27.12 8.61 -4.03
C ASP A 208 26.12 9.78 -3.88
N GLU A 209 24.97 9.70 -4.54
CA GLU A 209 23.96 10.76 -4.62
C GLU A 209 22.69 10.44 -3.80
N MET A 210 22.49 9.18 -3.40
CA MET A 210 21.36 8.80 -2.56
C MET A 210 21.44 9.38 -1.17
N TRP A 211 20.30 9.82 -0.65
CA TRP A 211 20.25 10.26 0.75
C TRP A 211 20.29 9.07 1.69
N ALA A 212 20.86 9.30 2.87
CA ALA A 212 21.05 8.27 3.89
C ALA A 212 19.72 7.57 4.22
N PRO A 213 19.71 6.24 4.47
CA PRO A 213 18.50 5.49 4.79
C PRO A 213 17.71 6.04 5.99
N GLU A 214 18.40 6.60 7.00
CA GLU A 214 17.82 7.19 8.20
C GLU A 214 17.02 8.47 7.91
N ALA A 215 17.27 9.11 6.76
CA ALA A 215 16.51 10.26 6.27
C ALA A 215 15.25 9.84 5.49
N SER A 216 14.78 8.61 5.62
CA SER A 216 13.62 8.08 4.89
C SER A 216 12.38 8.03 5.77
N ALA A 217 11.21 8.08 5.14
CA ALA A 217 9.93 7.78 5.78
C ALA A 217 9.83 6.28 6.17
N ALA A 218 8.79 5.92 6.91
CA ALA A 218 8.52 4.54 7.27
C ALA A 218 8.40 3.64 6.03
N GLU A 219 9.02 2.46 6.06
CA GLU A 219 8.98 1.54 4.93
C GLU A 219 7.60 0.88 4.80
N VAL A 220 7.04 0.92 3.59
CA VAL A 220 5.86 0.15 3.18
C VAL A 220 6.27 -0.81 2.06
N THR A 221 6.00 -2.09 2.22
CA THR A 221 6.24 -3.08 1.16
C THR A 221 4.96 -3.50 0.47
N ARG A 222 5.03 -3.59 -0.85
CA ARG A 222 3.96 -4.10 -1.74
C ARG A 222 4.46 -5.29 -2.57
N LEU A 223 5.53 -5.94 -2.16
CA LEU A 223 5.99 -7.17 -2.78
C LEU A 223 4.93 -8.25 -2.68
N ASN A 224 4.71 -9.01 -3.74
CA ASN A 224 3.75 -10.11 -3.71
C ASN A 224 4.38 -11.38 -3.14
N ASN A 225 3.94 -11.77 -1.92
CA ASN A 225 4.37 -12.98 -1.22
C ASN A 225 5.90 -13.12 -1.11
N LYS A 226 6.54 -12.00 -0.81
CA LYS A 226 7.98 -11.91 -0.57
C LYS A 226 8.25 -11.05 0.66
N LEU A 227 9.40 -11.23 1.27
CA LEU A 227 9.90 -10.40 2.36
C LEU A 227 11.00 -9.48 1.83
N THR A 228 11.08 -8.28 2.38
CA THR A 228 12.25 -7.41 2.19
C THR A 228 13.42 -7.92 3.03
N GLU A 229 14.66 -7.51 2.70
CA GLU A 229 15.83 -7.82 3.52
C GLU A 229 15.65 -7.33 4.96
N LYS A 230 15.04 -6.15 5.13
CA LYS A 230 14.70 -5.60 6.44
C LYS A 230 13.72 -6.49 7.19
N GLU A 231 12.65 -6.94 6.57
CA GLU A 231 11.69 -7.84 7.19
C GLU A 231 12.33 -9.17 7.60
N ILE A 232 13.19 -9.73 6.76
CA ILE A 232 13.96 -10.94 7.09
C ILE A 232 14.85 -10.69 8.34
N ALA A 233 15.59 -9.57 8.35
CA ALA A 233 16.44 -9.20 9.48
C ALA A 233 15.64 -8.95 10.78
N GLU A 234 14.41 -8.46 10.68
CA GLU A 234 13.48 -8.24 11.79
C GLU A 234 12.78 -9.52 12.26
N GLY A 235 12.98 -10.67 11.59
CA GLY A 235 12.42 -11.97 11.96
C GLY A 235 11.02 -12.26 11.40
N TRP A 236 10.59 -11.54 10.37
CA TRP A 236 9.36 -11.87 9.63
C TRP A 236 9.52 -13.17 8.84
N GLN A 237 8.43 -13.92 8.72
CA GLN A 237 8.32 -15.14 7.94
C GLN A 237 7.04 -15.10 7.11
N LEU A 238 7.08 -15.65 5.89
CA LEU A 238 5.86 -15.87 5.11
C LEU A 238 5.09 -17.04 5.72
N LEU A 239 3.80 -16.85 5.98
CA LEU A 239 2.86 -17.93 6.29
C LEU A 239 2.30 -18.57 5.03
N TRP A 240 2.43 -17.89 3.88
CA TRP A 240 2.00 -18.40 2.59
C TRP A 240 2.91 -17.89 1.49
N ASP A 241 3.32 -18.80 0.61
CA ASP A 241 4.31 -18.55 -0.44
C ASP A 241 3.74 -17.99 -1.76
N GLY A 242 2.41 -17.88 -1.85
CA GLY A 242 1.72 -17.44 -3.06
C GLY A 242 1.51 -18.53 -4.12
N LYS A 243 1.88 -19.78 -3.86
CA LYS A 243 1.91 -20.85 -4.86
C LYS A 243 1.36 -22.18 -4.38
N THR A 244 1.68 -22.59 -3.15
CA THR A 244 1.33 -23.90 -2.59
C THR A 244 0.34 -23.77 -1.46
N THR A 245 -0.15 -24.89 -0.95
CA THR A 245 -1.00 -24.96 0.25
C THR A 245 -0.20 -25.39 1.48
N ASP A 246 1.12 -25.43 1.38
CA ASP A 246 2.00 -25.87 2.45
C ASP A 246 1.84 -24.97 3.70
N GLY A 247 1.82 -25.62 4.85
CA GLY A 247 1.59 -24.93 6.13
C GLY A 247 0.12 -24.64 6.46
N TRP A 248 -0.83 -24.98 5.56
CA TRP A 248 -2.26 -24.77 5.72
C TRP A 248 -3.07 -26.05 5.55
N ARG A 249 -4.18 -26.18 6.28
CA ARG A 249 -5.17 -27.23 6.16
C ARG A 249 -6.58 -26.68 6.37
N GLY A 250 -7.59 -27.43 5.99
CA GLY A 250 -8.95 -27.12 6.41
C GLY A 250 -9.08 -27.17 7.95
N ALA A 251 -9.83 -26.26 8.53
CA ALA A 251 -9.99 -26.18 9.97
C ALA A 251 -10.53 -27.47 10.59
N LYS A 252 -11.37 -28.19 9.83
CA LYS A 252 -11.98 -29.48 10.21
C LYS A 252 -11.50 -30.65 9.36
N LEU A 253 -10.39 -30.46 8.62
CA LEU A 253 -9.82 -31.48 7.71
C LEU A 253 -8.35 -31.74 8.09
N SER A 254 -7.85 -32.88 7.67
CA SER A 254 -6.43 -33.23 7.80
C SER A 254 -5.54 -32.59 6.73
N GLY A 255 -6.11 -32.24 5.57
CA GLY A 255 -5.44 -31.59 4.43
C GLY A 255 -6.11 -30.28 4.04
N PHE A 256 -5.61 -29.66 2.99
CA PHE A 256 -6.21 -28.45 2.41
C PHE A 256 -7.55 -28.81 1.71
N PRO A 257 -8.58 -27.93 1.72
CA PRO A 257 -9.85 -28.19 1.04
C PRO A 257 -9.69 -28.39 -0.47
N GLU A 258 -10.36 -29.38 -1.04
CA GLU A 258 -10.34 -29.66 -2.49
C GLU A 258 -11.16 -28.65 -3.31
N LYS A 259 -12.06 -27.91 -2.67
CA LYS A 259 -12.96 -26.92 -3.30
C LYS A 259 -13.06 -25.67 -2.43
N GLY A 260 -13.66 -24.60 -2.97
CA GLY A 260 -13.94 -23.35 -2.26
C GLY A 260 -12.76 -22.39 -2.21
N TRP A 261 -11.54 -22.89 -2.29
CA TRP A 261 -10.31 -22.11 -2.34
C TRP A 261 -9.58 -22.30 -3.67
N VAL A 262 -8.96 -21.25 -4.19
CA VAL A 262 -8.15 -21.30 -5.41
C VAL A 262 -6.94 -20.37 -5.27
N ILE A 263 -5.82 -20.79 -5.84
CA ILE A 263 -4.59 -20.00 -5.95
C ILE A 263 -4.46 -19.56 -7.41
N GLU A 264 -4.51 -18.26 -7.66
CA GLU A 264 -4.36 -17.66 -8.99
C GLU A 264 -3.50 -16.40 -8.88
N ASP A 265 -2.46 -16.30 -9.70
CA ASP A 265 -1.58 -15.13 -9.79
C ASP A 265 -1.00 -14.66 -8.43
N GLY A 266 -0.62 -15.62 -7.57
CA GLY A 266 -0.12 -15.32 -6.23
C GLY A 266 -1.20 -14.75 -5.29
N ILE A 267 -2.47 -15.01 -5.56
CA ILE A 267 -3.61 -14.62 -4.73
C ILE A 267 -4.33 -15.88 -4.29
N LEU A 268 -4.57 -15.99 -2.98
CA LEU A 268 -5.42 -17.03 -2.39
C LEU A 268 -6.84 -16.48 -2.31
N LYS A 269 -7.77 -17.12 -3.02
CA LYS A 269 -9.15 -16.65 -3.18
C LYS A 269 -10.15 -17.62 -2.57
N VAL A 270 -11.10 -17.09 -1.81
CA VAL A 270 -12.36 -17.79 -1.52
C VAL A 270 -13.25 -17.65 -2.76
N LYS A 271 -13.71 -18.78 -3.31
CA LYS A 271 -14.68 -18.76 -4.41
C LYS A 271 -16.06 -18.41 -3.89
N LYS A 272 -16.79 -17.63 -4.68
CA LYS A 272 -18.18 -17.34 -4.36
C LYS A 272 -19.00 -18.63 -4.28
N GLY A 273 -19.66 -18.84 -3.16
CA GLY A 273 -20.59 -19.91 -2.87
C GLY A 273 -22.02 -19.40 -2.75
N ASP A 274 -22.75 -19.93 -1.79
CA ASP A 274 -24.14 -19.61 -1.47
C ASP A 274 -24.30 -18.55 -0.36
N GLY A 275 -23.19 -18.00 0.14
CA GLY A 275 -23.15 -17.06 1.26
C GLY A 275 -23.27 -17.74 2.65
N GLY A 276 -23.21 -19.06 2.69
CA GLY A 276 -23.23 -19.83 3.95
C GLY A 276 -21.85 -19.93 4.57
N GLU A 277 -21.78 -19.73 5.89
CA GLU A 277 -20.53 -19.83 6.66
C GLU A 277 -19.93 -21.24 6.57
N SER A 278 -18.70 -21.35 6.08
CA SER A 278 -17.93 -22.60 5.98
C SER A 278 -18.58 -23.71 5.14
N THR A 279 -19.46 -23.38 4.18
CA THR A 279 -20.22 -24.37 3.38
C THR A 279 -19.57 -24.72 2.06
N ASN A 280 -18.77 -23.82 1.49
CA ASN A 280 -18.23 -24.00 0.14
C ASN A 280 -16.91 -24.81 0.13
N GLY A 281 -15.97 -24.53 1.00
CA GLY A 281 -14.71 -25.26 1.18
C GLY A 281 -14.36 -25.41 2.64
N GLY A 282 -14.97 -24.56 3.44
CA GLY A 282 -14.68 -24.41 4.85
C GLY A 282 -13.46 -23.54 5.11
N ASP A 283 -13.31 -23.15 6.33
CA ASP A 283 -12.18 -22.35 6.79
C ASP A 283 -10.86 -23.09 6.64
N ILE A 284 -9.79 -22.34 6.41
CA ILE A 284 -8.42 -22.87 6.46
C ILE A 284 -7.68 -22.33 7.68
N VAL A 285 -6.83 -23.18 8.27
CA VAL A 285 -5.99 -22.83 9.41
C VAL A 285 -4.53 -23.12 9.12
N THR A 286 -3.63 -22.38 9.75
CA THR A 286 -2.20 -22.75 9.81
C THR A 286 -2.04 -24.11 10.50
N VAL A 287 -1.07 -24.93 10.05
CA VAL A 287 -0.69 -26.16 10.76
C VAL A 287 -0.04 -25.83 12.11
N ALA A 288 0.80 -24.80 12.13
CA ALA A 288 1.42 -24.29 13.34
C ALA A 288 0.44 -23.47 14.20
N LYS A 289 0.74 -23.38 15.50
CA LYS A 289 0.05 -22.50 16.46
C LYS A 289 0.99 -21.37 16.88
N TYR A 290 0.40 -20.24 17.28
CA TYR A 290 1.12 -19.04 17.64
C TYR A 290 0.61 -18.47 18.97
N ARG A 291 1.54 -17.98 19.80
CA ARG A 291 1.27 -17.38 21.12
C ARG A 291 1.41 -15.86 21.06
N ASN A 292 2.63 -15.37 20.86
CA ASN A 292 2.94 -13.95 20.72
C ASN A 292 3.41 -13.69 19.29
N PHE A 293 2.81 -12.72 18.60
CA PHE A 293 3.12 -12.49 17.21
C PHE A 293 2.66 -11.11 16.73
N GLU A 294 3.22 -10.69 15.60
CA GLU A 294 2.66 -9.69 14.72
C GLU A 294 2.32 -10.38 13.39
N LEU A 295 1.05 -10.37 13.02
CA LEU A 295 0.51 -10.95 11.78
C LEU A 295 0.12 -9.84 10.82
N LYS A 296 0.50 -9.94 9.56
CA LYS A 296 0.03 -9.08 8.47
C LYS A 296 -0.62 -9.92 7.38
N VAL A 297 -1.76 -9.47 6.90
CA VAL A 297 -2.52 -10.12 5.81
C VAL A 297 -3.09 -9.03 4.91
N ASP A 298 -2.72 -9.07 3.64
CA ASP A 298 -3.39 -8.23 2.64
C ASP A 298 -4.66 -8.93 2.19
N PHE A 299 -5.79 -8.23 2.26
CA PHE A 299 -7.09 -8.72 1.83
C PHE A 299 -7.82 -7.73 0.92
N LYS A 300 -8.66 -8.25 0.04
CA LYS A 300 -9.57 -7.47 -0.80
C LYS A 300 -10.92 -8.17 -0.84
N ILE A 301 -12.01 -7.39 -0.77
CA ILE A 301 -13.38 -7.89 -0.75
C ILE A 301 -14.18 -7.41 -1.94
N THR A 302 -15.15 -8.21 -2.36
CA THR A 302 -16.19 -7.81 -3.30
C THR A 302 -17.36 -7.13 -2.58
N SER A 303 -18.27 -6.52 -3.33
CA SER A 303 -19.45 -5.88 -2.75
C SER A 303 -20.34 -6.89 -2.02
N GLY A 304 -20.70 -6.59 -0.78
CA GLY A 304 -21.50 -7.41 0.10
C GLY A 304 -20.77 -8.61 0.71
N ALA A 305 -19.44 -8.69 0.60
CA ALA A 305 -18.68 -9.83 1.11
C ALA A 305 -18.50 -9.82 2.62
N ASN A 306 -18.41 -11.04 3.18
CA ASN A 306 -18.07 -11.35 4.56
C ASN A 306 -16.95 -12.40 4.62
N SER A 307 -15.99 -12.19 5.51
CA SER A 307 -14.90 -13.10 5.85
C SER A 307 -14.31 -12.69 7.20
N GLY A 308 -13.21 -13.31 7.61
CA GLY A 308 -12.51 -12.99 8.86
C GLY A 308 -11.10 -13.56 8.92
N ILE A 309 -10.26 -12.91 9.70
CA ILE A 309 -8.95 -13.44 10.11
C ILE A 309 -9.08 -13.77 11.58
N LYS A 310 -9.08 -15.08 11.91
CA LYS A 310 -9.17 -15.51 13.30
C LYS A 310 -7.81 -15.92 13.85
N TYR A 311 -7.63 -15.74 15.12
CA TYR A 311 -6.42 -16.11 15.86
C TYR A 311 -6.79 -16.68 17.23
N PHE A 312 -5.86 -17.37 17.87
CA PHE A 312 -6.15 -18.24 19.02
C PHE A 312 -7.25 -19.26 18.70
N VAL A 313 -7.25 -19.74 17.43
CA VAL A 313 -8.26 -20.71 17.02
C VAL A 313 -7.96 -22.06 17.65
N ASP A 314 -8.98 -22.57 18.36
CA ASP A 314 -9.03 -23.96 18.82
C ASP A 314 -10.03 -24.74 17.97
N THR A 315 -9.51 -25.64 17.13
CA THR A 315 -10.34 -26.47 16.24
C THR A 315 -11.17 -27.52 16.97
N GLU A 316 -10.92 -27.74 18.27
CA GLU A 316 -11.67 -28.68 19.09
C GLU A 316 -12.93 -28.06 19.70
N LEU A 317 -13.01 -26.72 19.83
CA LEU A 317 -14.17 -26.04 20.40
C LEU A 317 -15.44 -26.18 19.57
N ASN A 318 -15.36 -26.20 18.24
CA ASN A 318 -16.50 -26.42 17.35
C ASN A 318 -16.19 -27.47 16.28
N LYS A 319 -16.64 -28.69 16.49
CA LYS A 319 -16.56 -29.80 15.52
C LYS A 319 -17.81 -29.93 14.63
N GLY A 320 -18.86 -29.19 14.95
CA GLY A 320 -20.12 -29.17 14.21
C GLY A 320 -20.07 -28.27 12.96
N GLU A 321 -21.23 -27.84 12.53
CA GLU A 321 -21.38 -26.89 11.42
C GLU A 321 -20.83 -25.50 11.75
N GLY A 322 -20.59 -24.68 10.73
CA GLY A 322 -20.07 -23.32 10.85
C GLY A 322 -18.56 -23.23 11.05
N SER A 323 -18.06 -22.08 11.36
CA SER A 323 -16.64 -21.74 11.46
C SER A 323 -16.01 -22.28 12.77
N SER A 324 -14.70 -22.53 12.76
CA SER A 324 -13.94 -22.79 13.97
C SER A 324 -13.80 -21.54 14.83
N ILE A 325 -13.69 -21.76 16.16
CA ILE A 325 -13.82 -20.71 17.18
C ILE A 325 -12.46 -20.09 17.51
N GLY A 326 -12.38 -18.78 17.52
CA GLY A 326 -11.24 -17.96 17.89
C GLY A 326 -11.59 -16.48 17.92
N CYS A 327 -10.70 -15.63 18.42
CA CYS A 327 -10.82 -14.19 18.31
C CYS A 327 -10.74 -13.78 16.82
N GLU A 328 -11.50 -12.78 16.38
CA GLU A 328 -11.67 -12.49 14.96
C GLU A 328 -11.49 -11.01 14.63
N PHE A 329 -10.55 -10.73 13.74
CA PHE A 329 -10.51 -9.49 12.99
C PHE A 329 -11.53 -9.60 11.86
N GLN A 330 -12.64 -8.86 11.96
CA GLN A 330 -13.74 -8.93 10.99
C GLN A 330 -13.34 -8.34 9.64
N ILE A 331 -13.69 -9.05 8.57
CA ILE A 331 -13.60 -8.57 7.18
C ILE A 331 -15.01 -8.50 6.62
N LEU A 332 -15.54 -7.29 6.41
CA LEU A 332 -16.93 -7.09 6.01
C LEU A 332 -17.09 -5.90 5.08
N ASP A 333 -18.02 -6.00 4.14
CA ASP A 333 -18.56 -4.80 3.46
C ASP A 333 -19.61 -4.14 4.36
N ASP A 334 -19.19 -3.18 5.16
CA ASP A 334 -20.04 -2.48 6.14
C ASP A 334 -21.29 -1.83 5.53
N LYS A 335 -21.23 -1.50 4.24
CA LYS A 335 -22.33 -0.83 3.54
C LYS A 335 -23.40 -1.79 3.05
N ASN A 336 -22.98 -2.94 2.51
CA ASN A 336 -23.88 -3.81 1.75
C ASN A 336 -24.18 -5.14 2.46
N HIS A 337 -23.32 -5.62 3.37
CA HIS A 337 -23.57 -6.88 4.07
C HIS A 337 -24.54 -6.69 5.26
N PRO A 338 -25.57 -7.57 5.43
CA PRO A 338 -26.58 -7.43 6.48
C PRO A 338 -26.02 -7.52 7.91
N ASP A 339 -24.95 -8.28 8.13
CA ASP A 339 -24.34 -8.48 9.47
C ASP A 339 -23.77 -7.16 10.05
N ALA A 340 -23.42 -6.17 9.22
CA ALA A 340 -22.99 -4.84 9.67
C ALA A 340 -24.05 -4.11 10.51
N LYS A 341 -25.32 -4.49 10.39
CA LYS A 341 -26.47 -3.91 11.10
C LYS A 341 -26.82 -4.68 12.38
N LEU A 342 -26.16 -5.83 12.58
CA LEU A 342 -26.35 -6.69 13.73
C LEU A 342 -25.32 -6.41 14.82
N GLY A 343 -25.43 -7.11 15.95
CA GLY A 343 -24.56 -6.89 17.10
C GLY A 343 -24.89 -5.62 17.88
N VAL A 344 -23.91 -5.09 18.59
CA VAL A 344 -24.05 -3.92 19.48
C VAL A 344 -23.04 -2.84 19.06
N ASN A 345 -23.50 -1.62 18.85
CA ASN A 345 -22.66 -0.45 18.51
C ASN A 345 -21.71 -0.67 17.32
N GLY A 346 -22.08 -1.53 16.34
CA GLY A 346 -21.27 -1.78 15.18
C GLY A 346 -20.11 -2.76 15.41
N ASN A 347 -20.13 -3.55 16.46
CA ASN A 347 -19.08 -4.53 16.80
C ASN A 347 -18.97 -5.73 15.84
N ARG A 348 -19.75 -5.74 14.75
CA ARG A 348 -19.66 -6.70 13.64
C ARG A 348 -19.17 -6.09 12.35
N LYS A 349 -18.81 -4.81 12.35
CA LYS A 349 -18.25 -4.12 11.20
C LYS A 349 -16.78 -4.48 10.96
N LEU A 350 -16.27 -4.13 9.78
CA LEU A 350 -14.89 -4.33 9.37
C LEU A 350 -13.89 -3.90 10.46
N ALA A 351 -12.85 -4.71 10.67
CA ALA A 351 -11.76 -4.51 11.61
C ALA A 351 -12.13 -4.54 13.11
N SER A 352 -13.41 -4.72 13.44
CA SER A 352 -13.86 -4.97 14.83
C SER A 352 -13.26 -6.28 15.37
N LEU A 353 -13.12 -6.39 16.68
CA LEU A 353 -13.10 -7.69 17.33
C LEU A 353 -14.55 -8.21 17.30
N TYR A 354 -14.81 -9.10 16.36
CA TYR A 354 -16.16 -9.49 15.97
C TYR A 354 -17.05 -9.87 17.15
N ASP A 355 -18.23 -9.23 17.19
CA ASP A 355 -19.28 -9.39 18.23
C ASP A 355 -18.86 -8.98 19.66
N LEU A 356 -17.65 -8.41 19.84
CA LEU A 356 -17.15 -7.93 21.13
C LEU A 356 -16.86 -6.43 21.14
N ILE A 357 -15.86 -5.96 20.37
CA ILE A 357 -15.39 -4.57 20.41
C ILE A 357 -15.48 -3.95 19.02
N PRO A 358 -16.21 -2.81 18.87
CA PRO A 358 -16.33 -2.15 17.58
C PRO A 358 -15.05 -1.43 17.18
N ALA A 359 -14.72 -1.44 15.88
CA ALA A 359 -13.77 -0.52 15.29
C ALA A 359 -14.41 0.86 15.05
N PRO A 360 -13.62 1.95 14.98
CA PRO A 360 -14.12 3.28 14.64
C PRO A 360 -14.72 3.32 13.22
N GLU A 361 -15.59 4.30 12.94
CA GLU A 361 -16.18 4.47 11.61
C GLU A 361 -15.11 4.88 10.59
N ASP A 362 -14.26 5.84 10.91
CA ASP A 362 -13.11 6.25 10.09
C ASP A 362 -11.90 5.38 10.45
N LYS A 363 -11.66 4.37 9.63
CA LYS A 363 -10.62 3.34 9.82
C LYS A 363 -9.70 3.17 8.61
N GLY A 364 -9.77 4.09 7.64
CA GLY A 364 -8.87 4.08 6.48
C GLY A 364 -9.08 2.92 5.49
N PHE A 365 -10.29 2.33 5.44
CA PHE A 365 -10.61 1.27 4.46
C PHE A 365 -10.64 1.81 3.02
N ARG A 366 -10.05 1.06 2.10
CA ARG A 366 -9.97 1.37 0.66
C ARG A 366 -10.79 0.36 -0.14
N GLY A 367 -12.01 0.75 -0.51
CA GLY A 367 -12.91 -0.11 -1.29
C GLY A 367 -12.35 -0.41 -2.69
N GLY A 368 -12.44 -1.67 -3.12
CA GLY A 368 -11.93 -2.11 -4.42
C GLY A 368 -10.43 -2.36 -4.51
N PHE A 369 -9.67 -2.07 -3.45
CA PHE A 369 -8.21 -2.27 -3.37
C PHE A 369 -7.84 -3.26 -2.28
N PHE A 370 -6.60 -3.77 -2.32
CA PHE A 370 -6.06 -4.52 -1.21
C PHE A 370 -5.86 -3.62 0.01
N ASN A 371 -6.23 -4.12 1.17
CA ASN A 371 -6.06 -3.50 2.48
C ASN A 371 -5.22 -4.43 3.35
N THR A 372 -4.41 -3.88 4.23
CA THR A 372 -3.56 -4.66 5.14
C THR A 372 -4.20 -4.71 6.53
N ALA A 373 -4.62 -5.89 6.95
CA ALA A 373 -4.93 -6.16 8.36
C ALA A 373 -3.63 -6.47 9.10
N THR A 374 -3.41 -5.83 10.27
CA THR A 374 -2.32 -6.20 11.17
C THR A 374 -2.91 -6.54 12.53
N ILE A 375 -2.52 -7.68 13.07
CA ILE A 375 -2.90 -8.15 14.40
C ILE A 375 -1.62 -8.32 15.20
N LYS A 376 -1.49 -7.60 16.32
CA LYS A 376 -0.36 -7.73 17.25
C LYS A 376 -0.82 -8.37 18.53
N VAL A 377 -0.10 -9.39 18.96
CA VAL A 377 -0.37 -10.11 20.20
C VAL A 377 0.90 -10.18 21.03
N ASN A 378 0.83 -9.68 22.26
CA ASN A 378 1.89 -9.79 23.25
C ASN A 378 1.27 -10.17 24.60
N GLY A 379 1.35 -11.44 24.96
CA GLY A 379 0.66 -11.98 26.13
C GLY A 379 -0.86 -11.87 26.00
N ASN A 380 -1.47 -11.13 26.92
CA ASN A 380 -2.91 -10.84 26.89
C ASN A 380 -3.29 -9.62 26.07
N HIS A 381 -2.31 -8.74 25.80
CA HIS A 381 -2.52 -7.52 25.04
C HIS A 381 -2.64 -7.81 23.53
N VAL A 382 -3.69 -7.29 22.91
CA VAL A 382 -3.97 -7.45 21.48
C VAL A 382 -4.34 -6.13 20.87
N GLU A 383 -3.79 -5.86 19.68
CA GLU A 383 -4.12 -4.70 18.86
C GLU A 383 -4.61 -5.13 17.47
N HIS A 384 -5.62 -4.46 16.94
CA HIS A 384 -6.00 -4.50 15.52
C HIS A 384 -5.61 -3.22 14.82
N TRP A 385 -5.06 -3.35 13.62
CA TRP A 385 -4.68 -2.25 12.74
C TRP A 385 -5.23 -2.49 11.33
N LEU A 386 -5.70 -1.45 10.67
CA LEU A 386 -6.10 -1.46 9.27
C LEU A 386 -5.33 -0.39 8.51
N ASN A 387 -4.60 -0.77 7.45
CA ASN A 387 -3.80 0.15 6.63
C ASN A 387 -2.91 1.11 7.47
N HIS A 388 -2.21 0.58 8.49
CA HIS A 388 -1.36 1.32 9.44
C HIS A 388 -2.10 2.18 10.49
N VAL A 389 -3.43 2.22 10.48
CA VAL A 389 -4.23 2.89 11.51
C VAL A 389 -4.59 1.88 12.60
N LYS A 390 -4.22 2.17 13.85
CA LYS A 390 -4.68 1.36 15.00
C LYS A 390 -6.17 1.59 15.21
N VAL A 391 -6.98 0.54 15.09
CA VAL A 391 -8.45 0.64 15.16
C VAL A 391 -9.01 0.22 16.50
N LEU A 392 -8.35 -0.68 17.21
CA LEU A 392 -8.69 -1.05 18.58
C LEU A 392 -7.54 -1.77 19.29
N GLU A 393 -7.64 -1.84 20.61
CA GLU A 393 -6.78 -2.66 21.47
C GLU A 393 -7.57 -3.19 22.64
N TYR A 394 -7.13 -4.30 23.23
CA TYR A 394 -7.80 -4.93 24.36
C TYR A 394 -6.90 -5.89 25.12
N GLU A 395 -7.32 -6.23 26.36
CA GLU A 395 -6.67 -7.21 27.21
C GLU A 395 -7.56 -8.45 27.38
N ARG A 396 -7.04 -9.62 27.01
CA ARG A 396 -7.68 -10.92 27.26
C ARG A 396 -7.55 -11.32 28.73
N ASN A 397 -8.31 -12.31 29.16
CA ASN A 397 -8.21 -12.91 30.49
C ASN A 397 -8.35 -11.90 31.64
N THR A 398 -9.23 -10.90 31.45
CA THR A 398 -9.58 -9.90 32.46
C THR A 398 -11.08 -9.97 32.78
N GLN A 399 -11.51 -9.35 33.87
CA GLN A 399 -12.95 -9.23 34.17
C GLN A 399 -13.74 -8.52 33.08
N MET A 400 -13.10 -7.53 32.43
CA MET A 400 -13.71 -6.84 31.29
C MET A 400 -13.86 -7.77 30.07
N TRP A 401 -12.85 -8.61 29.83
CA TRP A 401 -12.91 -9.65 28.80
C TRP A 401 -14.07 -10.62 29.06
N ASP A 402 -14.18 -11.13 30.28
CA ASP A 402 -15.25 -12.05 30.64
C ASP A 402 -16.65 -11.43 30.48
N ALA A 403 -16.78 -10.15 30.83
CA ALA A 403 -18.02 -9.41 30.62
C ALA A 403 -18.37 -9.27 29.12
N LEU A 404 -17.41 -8.89 28.27
CA LEU A 404 -17.61 -8.80 26.81
C LEU A 404 -18.03 -10.16 26.22
N VAL A 405 -17.35 -11.25 26.59
CA VAL A 405 -17.68 -12.60 26.08
C VAL A 405 -19.09 -12.99 26.55
N ASN A 406 -19.47 -12.72 27.81
CA ASN A 406 -20.80 -13.05 28.33
C ASN A 406 -21.93 -12.26 27.64
N TYR A 407 -21.67 -11.07 27.09
CA TYR A 407 -22.64 -10.29 26.33
C TYR A 407 -22.63 -10.60 24.83
N SER A 408 -21.73 -11.44 24.34
CA SER A 408 -21.59 -11.82 22.94
C SER A 408 -22.23 -13.17 22.60
N LYS A 409 -22.26 -13.52 21.31
CA LYS A 409 -22.62 -14.87 20.86
C LYS A 409 -21.67 -15.94 21.41
N TYR A 410 -20.46 -15.58 21.76
CA TYR A 410 -19.41 -16.49 22.22
C TYR A 410 -19.59 -17.04 23.64
N LYS A 411 -20.55 -16.53 24.40
CA LYS A 411 -20.88 -17.04 25.75
C LYS A 411 -21.18 -18.55 25.82
N VAL A 412 -21.57 -19.15 24.71
CA VAL A 412 -21.86 -20.59 24.61
C VAL A 412 -20.61 -21.44 24.40
N TRP A 413 -19.45 -20.83 24.24
CA TRP A 413 -18.18 -21.50 24.03
C TRP A 413 -17.26 -21.33 25.25
N PRO A 414 -17.27 -22.25 26.23
CA PRO A 414 -16.35 -22.18 27.37
C PRO A 414 -14.90 -22.15 26.90
N GLY A 415 -14.11 -21.21 27.42
CA GLY A 415 -12.72 -21.03 27.03
C GLY A 415 -12.50 -20.22 25.77
N PHE A 416 -13.53 -19.53 25.23
CA PHE A 416 -13.35 -18.61 24.11
C PHE A 416 -12.27 -17.57 24.41
N GLY A 417 -11.25 -17.51 23.53
CA GLY A 417 -10.16 -16.53 23.59
C GLY A 417 -9.22 -16.68 24.79
N THR A 418 -9.29 -17.76 25.58
CA THR A 418 -8.42 -17.98 26.75
C THR A 418 -7.18 -18.80 26.43
N ALA A 419 -7.12 -19.45 25.26
CA ALA A 419 -5.97 -20.26 24.87
C ALA A 419 -4.67 -19.45 24.89
N GLU A 420 -3.57 -20.04 25.36
CA GLU A 420 -2.24 -19.40 25.33
C GLU A 420 -1.67 -19.30 23.93
N GLU A 421 -1.98 -20.29 23.07
CA GLU A 421 -1.61 -20.34 21.67
C GLU A 421 -2.76 -20.89 20.82
N GLY A 422 -2.82 -20.57 19.55
CA GLY A 422 -3.84 -21.10 18.64
C GLY A 422 -3.42 -20.98 17.19
N HIS A 423 -4.22 -21.57 16.32
CA HIS A 423 -4.04 -21.45 14.89
C HIS A 423 -4.45 -20.05 14.39
N ILE A 424 -3.88 -19.62 13.28
CA ILE A 424 -4.39 -18.51 12.46
C ILE A 424 -5.36 -19.11 11.44
N LEU A 425 -6.51 -18.47 11.26
CA LEU A 425 -7.56 -18.95 10.35
C LEU A 425 -7.95 -17.84 9.38
N LEU A 426 -8.17 -18.25 8.11
CA LEU A 426 -8.86 -17.44 7.10
C LEU A 426 -10.24 -18.05 6.86
N GLN A 427 -11.28 -17.22 6.95
CA GLN A 427 -12.67 -17.68 6.94
C GLN A 427 -13.22 -17.78 5.52
N ASP A 428 -13.91 -18.90 5.22
CA ASP A 428 -14.83 -19.08 4.10
C ASP A 428 -16.26 -18.78 4.58
N HIS A 429 -16.80 -17.61 4.18
CA HIS A 429 -18.20 -17.26 4.44
C HIS A 429 -19.07 -17.35 3.19
N GLY A 430 -18.60 -18.05 2.15
CA GLY A 430 -19.31 -18.21 0.89
C GLY A 430 -19.27 -16.99 -0.04
N ASP A 431 -18.57 -15.93 0.34
CA ASP A 431 -18.37 -14.73 -0.47
C ASP A 431 -16.95 -14.69 -1.06
N GLU A 432 -16.79 -13.99 -2.17
CA GLU A 432 -15.49 -13.86 -2.82
C GLU A 432 -14.62 -12.86 -2.09
N VAL A 433 -13.53 -13.37 -1.51
CA VAL A 433 -12.49 -12.62 -0.79
C VAL A 433 -11.12 -13.09 -1.25
N TRP A 434 -10.18 -12.16 -1.38
CA TRP A 434 -8.83 -12.40 -1.84
C TRP A 434 -7.81 -12.09 -0.77
N PHE A 435 -6.81 -12.97 -0.62
CA PHE A 435 -5.72 -12.83 0.35
C PHE A 435 -4.37 -12.94 -0.35
N LYS A 436 -3.38 -12.20 0.13
CA LYS A 436 -1.96 -12.30 -0.25
C LYS A 436 -1.07 -11.73 0.85
N ASN A 437 0.25 -11.83 0.69
CA ASN A 437 1.21 -11.25 1.63
C ASN A 437 0.95 -11.65 3.08
N ILE A 438 0.61 -12.93 3.29
CA ILE A 438 0.35 -13.46 4.64
C ILE A 438 1.69 -13.73 5.30
N LYS A 439 2.03 -12.92 6.29
CA LYS A 439 3.33 -13.00 6.98
C LYS A 439 3.20 -12.77 8.47
N ILE A 440 4.08 -13.40 9.23
CA ILE A 440 4.11 -13.35 10.68
C ILE A 440 5.51 -13.07 11.19
N LYS A 441 5.58 -12.34 12.29
CA LYS A 441 6.76 -12.19 13.13
C LYS A 441 6.42 -12.77 14.50
N VAL A 442 7.10 -13.85 14.89
CA VAL A 442 6.95 -14.44 16.19
C VAL A 442 7.67 -13.57 17.22
N LEU A 443 6.99 -13.22 18.29
CA LEU A 443 7.52 -12.40 19.38
C LEU A 443 7.93 -13.32 20.56
N PRO A 444 8.91 -12.86 21.38
CA PRO A 444 9.38 -13.62 22.53
C PRO A 444 8.28 -14.03 23.53
#